data_b99506a7f2585c99e4e7b67cd8a2d4a7
#
_entry.id   b99506a7f2585c99e4e7b67cd8a2d4a7
#
_cell.length_a   1.000
_cell.length_b   1.000
_cell.length_c   1.000
_cell.angle_alpha   90.00
_cell.angle_beta   90.00
_cell.angle_gamma   90.00
#
_symmetry.space_group_name_H-M   'P 1'
#
loop_
_entity.id
_entity.type
_entity.pdbx_description
1 polymer ?
#
loop_
_entity_poly.entity_id
_entity_poly.type
_entity_poly.pdbx_seq_one_letter_code
_entity_poly.pdbx_strand_id
1 'polypeptide(L)'
;MTHQSKSKTAYLWGPVSSFSGPLAATLVTRGWTVHIPTKSSLNLFSLSPLDLRSSARGALEQAFGGREKFRMFQDRIKFIDQAEGAKSGTAYDAIIFCGLPPNFDEPRVPRAPWAATELPSLLKYFKEQPIFVISSIWGGVQTDGVVPEELEFDRRKPTSHFESICQQYENKVMEALEKSEAPWYLIRLPLIAPDSQSADFVNYSGPLTLIRELALLHRQNESKNNNNNQQKGDLKVSYNPDYTLWFSPSDQVVNTFCRYLEDESRPRVLNLVSTESTLNREWLSALAQEMGFNTVVESEKDALNLPGVLRKMLNDNLQVKTRNLFEVAGRYGIQRARIDNSYFHNVAEKAELTGWGVPQDKEKRKLFKFTERLAAYYFEEFIPQHFDEGLLKRATSNGTTIGFIIKDADGLGWILRARKGKAVVERFDPEDERPRICFHLTSKTMSQMIQSKLPMHRALLLREIEVEGPLLHALKVANTIEQFLKEHPLGEAQILELQEAH
;
A
#
# COMPACT_ATOMS: atom_id res chain seq x y z
N MET A 1 -7.31 -41.09 25.91
CA MET A 1 -6.15 -40.78 25.06
C MET A 1 -6.51 -39.48 24.34
N THR A 2 -5.98 -38.34 24.81
CA THR A 2 -6.14 -37.04 24.18
C THR A 2 -5.28 -37.03 22.91
N HIS A 3 -5.91 -37.11 21.75
CA HIS A 3 -5.23 -36.82 20.49
C HIS A 3 -4.68 -35.41 20.58
N GLN A 4 -3.39 -35.28 20.83
CA GLN A 4 -2.69 -34.00 20.56
C GLN A 4 -2.82 -33.78 19.05
N SER A 5 -3.70 -32.87 18.64
CA SER A 5 -3.79 -32.44 17.26
C SER A 5 -2.43 -31.86 16.88
N LYS A 6 -1.80 -32.45 15.85
CA LYS A 6 -0.53 -31.97 15.32
C LYS A 6 -0.68 -30.47 15.00
N SER A 7 0.17 -29.62 15.59
CA SER A 7 0.14 -28.19 15.33
C SER A 7 0.34 -27.95 13.83
N LYS A 8 -0.60 -27.27 13.19
CA LYS A 8 -0.52 -26.89 11.76
C LYS A 8 0.55 -25.82 11.55
N THR A 9 1.22 -25.85 10.43
CA THR A 9 2.27 -24.87 10.07
C THR A 9 1.95 -24.20 8.75
N ALA A 10 1.95 -22.87 8.75
CA ALA A 10 1.80 -22.05 7.55
C ALA A 10 3.13 -21.40 7.16
N TYR A 11 3.42 -21.37 5.86
CA TYR A 11 4.48 -20.57 5.27
C TYR A 11 3.85 -19.32 4.67
N LEU A 12 4.12 -18.14 5.24
CA LEU A 12 3.55 -16.87 4.82
C LEU A 12 4.62 -16.04 4.11
N TRP A 13 4.59 -16.07 2.78
CA TRP A 13 5.50 -15.32 1.94
C TRP A 13 4.92 -13.96 1.55
N GLY A 14 5.72 -12.91 1.67
CA GLY A 14 5.37 -11.56 1.28
C GLY A 14 5.52 -10.54 2.41
N PRO A 15 5.15 -9.29 2.16
CA PRO A 15 5.19 -8.24 3.17
C PRO A 15 4.16 -8.49 4.28
N VAL A 16 4.47 -8.06 5.48
CA VAL A 16 3.46 -7.90 6.53
C VAL A 16 2.65 -6.64 6.20
N SER A 17 1.41 -6.84 5.84
CA SER A 17 0.48 -5.84 5.29
C SER A 17 -0.81 -5.80 6.10
N SER A 18 -1.76 -4.97 5.68
CA SER A 18 -3.12 -4.88 6.23
C SER A 18 -3.90 -6.22 6.20
N PHE A 19 -3.48 -7.18 5.36
CA PHE A 19 -4.04 -8.52 5.34
C PHE A 19 -3.15 -9.54 6.05
N SER A 20 -1.89 -9.67 5.64
CA SER A 20 -1.00 -10.74 6.10
C SER A 20 -0.60 -10.59 7.57
N GLY A 21 -0.56 -9.38 8.13
CA GLY A 21 -0.34 -9.14 9.56
C GLY A 21 -1.48 -9.69 10.43
N PRO A 22 -2.72 -9.25 10.25
CA PRO A 22 -3.88 -9.82 10.94
C PRO A 22 -4.07 -11.32 10.69
N LEU A 23 -3.75 -11.81 9.48
CA LEU A 23 -3.78 -13.24 9.18
C LEU A 23 -2.77 -14.02 10.03
N ALA A 24 -1.52 -13.57 10.12
CA ALA A 24 -0.51 -14.22 10.94
C ALA A 24 -0.95 -14.25 12.42
N ALA A 25 -1.48 -13.13 12.94
CA ALA A 25 -2.00 -13.06 14.29
C ALA A 25 -3.15 -14.04 14.54
N THR A 26 -4.10 -14.12 13.62
CA THR A 26 -5.26 -15.02 13.73
C THR A 26 -4.86 -16.49 13.62
N LEU A 27 -3.97 -16.86 12.70
CA LEU A 27 -3.46 -18.23 12.58
C LEU A 27 -2.77 -18.68 13.86
N VAL A 28 -1.93 -17.84 14.43
CA VAL A 28 -1.19 -18.14 15.65
C VAL A 28 -2.11 -18.28 16.86
N THR A 29 -3.13 -17.43 17.00
CA THR A 29 -4.13 -17.57 18.06
C THR A 29 -5.01 -18.81 17.91
N ARG A 30 -5.17 -19.32 16.69
CA ARG A 30 -5.80 -20.61 16.39
C ARG A 30 -4.87 -21.82 16.56
N GLY A 31 -3.66 -21.63 17.07
CA GLY A 31 -2.71 -22.69 17.36
C GLY A 31 -1.78 -23.09 16.23
N TRP A 32 -1.77 -22.35 15.11
CA TRP A 32 -0.81 -22.55 14.04
C TRP A 32 0.58 -22.03 14.40
N THR A 33 1.60 -22.59 13.76
CA THR A 33 2.92 -21.98 13.68
C THR A 33 3.05 -21.27 12.35
N VAL A 34 3.54 -20.04 12.34
CA VAL A 34 3.68 -19.23 11.12
C VAL A 34 5.16 -18.97 10.84
N HIS A 35 5.63 -19.41 9.69
CA HIS A 35 6.97 -19.14 9.20
C HIS A 35 6.95 -17.99 8.21
N ILE A 36 7.73 -16.93 8.46
CA ILE A 36 7.83 -15.74 7.63
C ILE A 36 9.25 -15.64 7.09
N PRO A 37 9.48 -15.77 5.79
CA PRO A 37 10.80 -15.63 5.20
C PRO A 37 11.28 -14.18 5.27
N THR A 38 12.53 -13.98 5.67
CA THR A 38 13.14 -12.65 5.85
C THR A 38 14.10 -12.25 4.73
N LYS A 39 14.42 -13.19 3.84
CA LYS A 39 15.20 -12.92 2.63
C LYS A 39 14.41 -13.39 1.43
N SER A 40 14.28 -12.57 0.41
CA SER A 40 13.82 -12.89 -0.91
C SER A 40 14.99 -12.78 -1.88
N SER A 41 15.03 -13.60 -2.93
CA SER A 41 16.04 -13.52 -3.97
C SER A 41 16.01 -12.17 -4.72
N LEU A 42 14.87 -11.47 -4.63
CA LEU A 42 14.67 -10.12 -5.17
C LEU A 42 15.31 -9.01 -4.32
N ASN A 43 16.10 -9.35 -3.30
CA ASN A 43 16.81 -8.39 -2.45
C ASN A 43 17.90 -7.57 -3.19
N LEU A 44 17.79 -7.41 -4.48
CA LEU A 44 18.65 -6.48 -5.23
C LEU A 44 18.55 -5.02 -4.74
N PHE A 45 17.48 -4.67 -3.98
CA PHE A 45 17.24 -3.30 -3.50
C PHE A 45 16.65 -3.24 -2.07
N SER A 46 16.78 -4.28 -1.26
CA SER A 46 16.07 -4.35 0.02
C SER A 46 16.91 -3.90 1.21
N LEU A 47 16.19 -3.42 2.22
CA LEU A 47 16.63 -3.25 3.60
C LEU A 47 17.47 -4.44 4.06
N SER A 48 18.40 -4.24 4.99
CA SER A 48 19.15 -5.36 5.56
C SER A 48 18.19 -6.41 6.13
N PRO A 49 18.57 -7.69 6.23
CA PRO A 49 17.72 -8.71 6.86
C PRO A 49 17.27 -8.33 8.28
N LEU A 50 18.07 -7.52 8.98
CA LEU A 50 17.74 -6.96 10.29
C LEU A 50 16.61 -5.92 10.20
N ASP A 51 16.64 -5.05 9.19
CA ASP A 51 15.62 -4.03 8.98
C ASP A 51 14.29 -4.64 8.52
N LEU A 52 14.34 -5.68 7.69
CA LEU A 52 13.14 -6.44 7.30
C LEU A 52 12.50 -7.14 8.49
N ARG A 53 13.31 -7.76 9.37
CA ARG A 53 12.80 -8.39 10.60
C ARG A 53 12.20 -7.36 11.54
N SER A 54 12.84 -6.21 11.74
CA SER A 54 12.35 -5.16 12.63
C SER A 54 11.07 -4.53 12.11
N SER A 55 10.98 -4.25 10.82
CA SER A 55 9.77 -3.73 10.16
C SER A 55 8.62 -4.75 10.21
N ALA A 56 8.88 -6.01 9.86
CA ALA A 56 7.87 -7.06 9.94
C ALA A 56 7.39 -7.29 11.37
N ARG A 57 8.31 -7.25 12.34
CA ARG A 57 7.98 -7.36 13.76
C ARG A 57 7.11 -6.21 14.23
N GLY A 58 7.45 -4.97 13.89
CA GLY A 58 6.64 -3.80 14.24
C GLY A 58 5.21 -3.88 13.69
N ALA A 59 5.06 -4.29 12.42
CA ALA A 59 3.76 -4.50 11.80
C ALA A 59 2.97 -5.66 12.45
N LEU A 60 3.65 -6.73 12.87
CA LEU A 60 3.02 -7.82 13.63
C LEU A 60 2.61 -7.37 15.03
N GLU A 61 3.46 -6.66 15.77
CA GLU A 61 3.12 -6.09 17.08
C GLU A 61 1.84 -5.25 16.98
N GLN A 62 1.70 -4.46 15.91
CA GLN A 62 0.49 -3.69 15.63
C GLN A 62 -0.72 -4.59 15.31
N ALA A 63 -0.54 -5.60 14.45
CA ALA A 63 -1.59 -6.56 14.08
C ALA A 63 -2.10 -7.39 15.26
N PHE A 64 -1.27 -7.62 16.28
CA PHE A 64 -1.67 -8.25 17.55
C PHE A 64 -2.36 -7.29 18.52
N GLY A 65 -2.49 -6.00 18.18
CA GLY A 65 -3.01 -4.99 19.07
C GLY A 65 -2.04 -4.61 20.20
N GLY A 66 -0.73 -4.79 19.98
CA GLY A 66 0.33 -4.34 20.84
C GLY A 66 1.40 -5.37 21.14
N ARG A 67 2.54 -4.86 21.67
CA ARG A 67 3.75 -5.63 21.93
C ARG A 67 3.58 -6.75 22.97
N GLU A 68 2.73 -6.55 23.96
CA GLU A 68 2.48 -7.55 25.02
C GLU A 68 1.75 -8.76 24.45
N LYS A 69 0.69 -8.55 23.69
CA LYS A 69 -0.04 -9.65 23.02
C LYS A 69 0.85 -10.40 22.04
N PHE A 70 1.67 -9.67 21.26
CA PHE A 70 2.64 -10.30 20.36
C PHE A 70 3.61 -11.22 21.12
N ARG A 71 4.14 -10.78 22.27
CA ARG A 71 5.06 -11.58 23.10
C ARG A 71 4.46 -12.92 23.54
N MET A 72 3.18 -12.97 23.83
CA MET A 72 2.49 -14.21 24.23
C MET A 72 2.53 -15.30 23.16
N PHE A 73 2.68 -14.92 21.91
CA PHE A 73 2.63 -15.82 20.76
C PHE A 73 3.91 -15.86 19.92
N GLN A 74 4.96 -15.13 20.34
CA GLN A 74 6.18 -14.97 19.55
C GLN A 74 6.88 -16.30 19.22
N ASP A 75 6.76 -17.31 20.08
CA ASP A 75 7.37 -18.64 19.86
C ASP A 75 6.74 -19.42 18.71
N ARG A 76 5.52 -19.01 18.29
CA ARG A 76 4.80 -19.59 17.15
C ARG A 76 5.05 -18.81 15.85
N ILE A 77 5.79 -17.70 15.91
CA ILE A 77 6.17 -16.91 14.74
C ILE A 77 7.66 -17.07 14.53
N LYS A 78 8.05 -17.68 13.45
CA LYS A 78 9.44 -17.92 13.11
C LYS A 78 9.85 -17.12 11.89
N PHE A 79 10.80 -16.24 12.08
CA PHE A 79 11.47 -15.58 10.96
C PHE A 79 12.58 -16.50 10.46
N ILE A 80 12.45 -16.97 9.23
CA ILE A 80 13.35 -17.97 8.63
C ILE A 80 14.08 -17.43 7.42
N ASP A 81 15.22 -17.99 7.07
CA ASP A 81 15.82 -17.78 5.75
C ASP A 81 14.96 -18.50 4.71
N GLN A 82 14.65 -17.84 3.59
CA GLN A 82 13.80 -18.42 2.55
C GLN A 82 14.35 -19.75 2.02
N ALA A 83 15.67 -19.81 1.81
CA ALA A 83 16.32 -21.02 1.31
C ALA A 83 16.30 -22.15 2.35
N GLU A 84 16.43 -21.84 3.62
CA GLU A 84 16.36 -22.82 4.71
C GLU A 84 14.93 -23.30 4.93
N GLY A 85 13.93 -22.38 4.92
CA GLY A 85 12.52 -22.73 5.09
C GLY A 85 12.01 -23.67 4.00
N ALA A 86 12.40 -23.43 2.75
CA ALA A 86 12.03 -24.26 1.62
C ALA A 86 12.76 -25.62 1.60
N LYS A 87 14.00 -25.69 2.12
CA LYS A 87 14.84 -26.88 2.10
C LYS A 87 14.74 -27.73 3.39
N SER A 88 14.18 -27.18 4.46
CA SER A 88 14.22 -27.79 5.80
C SER A 88 13.42 -29.10 5.96
N GLY A 89 12.76 -29.59 4.91
CA GLY A 89 11.87 -30.76 5.00
C GLY A 89 10.65 -30.51 5.89
N THR A 90 10.38 -29.27 6.29
CA THR A 90 9.20 -28.89 7.08
C THR A 90 7.96 -29.15 6.24
N ALA A 91 7.07 -29.99 6.71
CA ALA A 91 5.76 -30.15 6.10
C ALA A 91 4.88 -28.94 6.46
N TYR A 92 4.52 -28.13 5.47
CA TYR A 92 3.59 -27.04 5.63
C TYR A 92 2.17 -27.49 5.28
N ASP A 93 1.22 -27.14 6.12
CA ASP A 93 -0.20 -27.39 5.87
C ASP A 93 -0.80 -26.34 4.91
N ALA A 94 -0.15 -25.16 4.78
CA ALA A 94 -0.51 -24.12 3.83
C ALA A 94 0.70 -23.26 3.45
N ILE A 95 0.82 -22.98 2.16
CA ILE A 95 1.75 -21.99 1.62
C ILE A 95 0.92 -20.77 1.18
N ILE A 96 1.09 -19.64 1.82
CA ILE A 96 0.32 -18.42 1.55
C ILE A 96 1.24 -17.40 0.89
N PHE A 97 0.98 -17.11 -0.38
CA PHE A 97 1.77 -16.20 -1.19
C PHE A 97 1.10 -14.84 -1.29
N CYS A 98 1.56 -13.88 -0.47
CA CYS A 98 1.07 -12.50 -0.40
C CYS A 98 2.00 -11.56 -1.18
N GLY A 99 2.17 -11.79 -2.47
CA GLY A 99 3.06 -10.99 -3.30
C GLY A 99 2.47 -9.64 -3.71
N LEU A 100 1.14 -9.50 -3.64
CA LEU A 100 0.42 -8.28 -3.96
C LEU A 100 -0.19 -7.70 -2.68
N PRO A 101 0.16 -6.46 -2.29
CA PRO A 101 -0.54 -5.77 -1.21
C PRO A 101 -2.01 -5.56 -1.56
N PRO A 102 -2.93 -5.73 -0.59
CA PRO A 102 -4.36 -5.57 -0.85
C PRO A 102 -4.80 -4.11 -1.04
N ASN A 103 -3.97 -3.16 -0.66
CA ASN A 103 -4.23 -1.73 -0.73
C ASN A 103 -3.24 -1.03 -1.66
N PHE A 104 -3.74 -0.06 -2.43
CA PHE A 104 -3.00 0.61 -3.51
C PHE A 104 -1.88 1.54 -3.00
N ASP A 105 -1.97 2.04 -1.79
CA ASP A 105 -1.04 2.95 -1.14
C ASP A 105 -0.01 2.23 -0.24
N GLU A 106 0.03 0.92 -0.29
CA GLU A 106 1.05 0.17 0.43
C GLU A 106 2.42 0.26 -0.27
N PRO A 107 3.52 0.43 0.50
CA PRO A 107 4.84 0.79 -0.07
C PRO A 107 5.43 -0.19 -1.09
N ARG A 108 4.82 -1.37 -1.26
CA ARG A 108 5.32 -2.43 -2.14
C ARG A 108 4.47 -2.69 -3.39
N VAL A 109 3.39 -1.91 -3.59
CA VAL A 109 2.55 -2.05 -4.80
C VAL A 109 3.38 -2.00 -6.09
N PRO A 110 4.31 -1.06 -6.28
CA PRO A 110 5.15 -1.04 -7.49
C PRO A 110 5.99 -2.31 -7.71
N ARG A 111 6.23 -3.09 -6.65
CA ARG A 111 7.05 -4.32 -6.72
C ARG A 111 6.21 -5.59 -6.90
N ALA A 112 4.91 -5.49 -6.87
CA ALA A 112 4.02 -6.64 -6.96
C ALA A 112 4.27 -7.55 -8.19
N PRO A 113 4.44 -7.02 -9.42
CA PRO A 113 4.75 -7.87 -10.56
C PRO A 113 6.10 -8.60 -10.44
N TRP A 114 7.07 -8.02 -9.73
CA TRP A 114 8.36 -8.64 -9.45
C TRP A 114 8.24 -9.73 -8.40
N ALA A 115 7.38 -9.54 -7.39
CA ALA A 115 7.10 -10.57 -6.41
C ALA A 115 6.59 -11.85 -7.05
N ALA A 116 5.77 -11.75 -8.09
CA ALA A 116 5.29 -12.92 -8.84
C ALA A 116 6.42 -13.73 -9.50
N THR A 117 7.57 -13.15 -9.78
CA THR A 117 8.73 -13.86 -10.35
C THR A 117 9.41 -14.81 -9.36
N GLU A 118 9.15 -14.66 -8.05
CA GLU A 118 9.65 -15.57 -7.00
C GLU A 118 8.83 -16.85 -6.92
N LEU A 119 7.56 -16.79 -7.30
CA LEU A 119 6.65 -17.92 -7.19
C LEU A 119 7.18 -19.20 -7.89
N PRO A 120 7.72 -19.15 -9.13
CA PRO A 120 8.27 -20.35 -9.77
C PRO A 120 9.40 -21.01 -8.98
N SER A 121 10.20 -20.22 -8.27
CA SER A 121 11.26 -20.74 -7.41
C SER A 121 10.71 -21.44 -6.16
N LEU A 122 9.65 -20.90 -5.58
CA LEU A 122 8.95 -21.51 -4.45
C LEU A 122 8.24 -22.81 -4.86
N LEU A 123 7.58 -22.82 -6.02
CA LEU A 123 6.88 -24.00 -6.55
C LEU A 123 7.79 -25.22 -6.74
N LYS A 124 9.08 -25.04 -6.96
CA LYS A 124 10.05 -26.13 -7.04
C LYS A 124 10.22 -26.90 -5.73
N TYR A 125 9.99 -26.23 -4.61
CA TYR A 125 10.16 -26.79 -3.27
C TYR A 125 8.85 -27.34 -2.68
N PHE A 126 7.71 -26.79 -3.10
CA PHE A 126 6.39 -27.08 -2.55
C PHE A 126 5.53 -27.80 -3.59
N LYS A 127 5.80 -29.10 -3.81
CA LYS A 127 5.11 -29.88 -4.85
C LYS A 127 3.75 -30.45 -4.41
N GLU A 128 3.61 -30.75 -3.13
CA GLU A 128 2.43 -31.43 -2.58
C GLU A 128 1.59 -30.51 -1.68
N GLN A 129 2.16 -29.40 -1.22
CA GLN A 129 1.52 -28.51 -0.28
C GLN A 129 0.52 -27.59 -1.00
N PRO A 130 -0.64 -27.32 -0.41
CA PRO A 130 -1.60 -26.38 -1.00
C PRO A 130 -1.06 -24.95 -0.99
N ILE A 131 -1.09 -24.31 -2.15
CA ILE A 131 -0.59 -22.95 -2.37
C ILE A 131 -1.77 -21.99 -2.53
N PHE A 132 -1.84 -21.02 -1.66
CA PHE A 132 -2.85 -19.97 -1.67
C PHE A 132 -2.21 -18.65 -2.15
N VAL A 133 -2.59 -18.22 -3.34
CA VAL A 133 -2.08 -16.98 -3.91
C VAL A 133 -3.06 -15.86 -3.66
N ILE A 134 -2.59 -14.83 -2.99
CA ILE A 134 -3.36 -13.65 -2.69
C ILE A 134 -3.19 -12.65 -3.83
N SER A 135 -4.30 -12.30 -4.47
CA SER A 135 -4.43 -11.30 -5.52
C SER A 135 -5.44 -10.23 -5.10
N SER A 136 -5.81 -9.36 -6.01
CA SER A 136 -6.82 -8.32 -5.81
C SER A 136 -7.97 -8.49 -6.80
N ILE A 137 -9.19 -8.08 -6.43
CA ILE A 137 -10.34 -8.06 -7.34
C ILE A 137 -10.04 -7.25 -8.60
N TRP A 138 -9.18 -6.23 -8.52
CA TRP A 138 -8.74 -5.43 -9.68
C TRP A 138 -7.83 -6.20 -10.64
N GLY A 139 -7.27 -7.35 -10.24
CA GLY A 139 -6.53 -8.24 -11.13
C GLY A 139 -7.42 -9.05 -12.07
N GLY A 140 -8.69 -9.26 -11.70
CA GLY A 140 -9.64 -10.12 -12.39
C GLY A 140 -10.80 -9.39 -13.09
N VAL A 141 -10.68 -8.14 -13.48
CA VAL A 141 -11.80 -7.36 -14.07
C VAL A 141 -11.98 -7.66 -15.54
N GLN A 142 -13.19 -8.07 -15.93
CA GLN A 142 -13.61 -8.27 -17.32
C GLN A 142 -13.95 -6.95 -18.02
N THR A 143 -14.13 -7.03 -19.34
CA THR A 143 -14.46 -5.88 -20.21
C THR A 143 -15.73 -5.15 -19.79
N ASP A 144 -16.70 -5.87 -19.25
CA ASP A 144 -17.98 -5.33 -18.73
C ASP A 144 -17.95 -4.87 -17.27
N GLY A 145 -16.77 -4.89 -16.63
CA GLY A 145 -16.61 -4.52 -15.22
C GLY A 145 -16.92 -5.65 -14.22
N VAL A 146 -17.21 -6.85 -14.70
CA VAL A 146 -17.44 -8.01 -13.83
C VAL A 146 -16.11 -8.60 -13.36
N VAL A 147 -16.04 -9.02 -12.11
CA VAL A 147 -14.94 -9.82 -11.54
C VAL A 147 -15.44 -11.24 -11.36
N PRO A 148 -15.09 -12.18 -12.25
CA PRO A 148 -15.59 -13.55 -12.22
C PRO A 148 -14.88 -14.40 -11.17
N GLU A 149 -15.47 -15.54 -10.82
CA GLU A 149 -14.84 -16.61 -10.02
C GLU A 149 -14.27 -17.72 -10.93
N GLU A 150 -13.86 -17.35 -12.11
CA GLU A 150 -13.30 -18.19 -13.16
C GLU A 150 -11.85 -17.76 -13.44
N LEU A 151 -11.10 -18.62 -14.12
CA LEU A 151 -9.69 -18.35 -14.45
C LEU A 151 -9.55 -17.79 -15.86
N GLU A 152 -10.37 -18.28 -16.79
CA GLU A 152 -10.35 -17.89 -18.19
C GLU A 152 -11.44 -16.87 -18.48
N PHE A 153 -11.04 -15.65 -18.81
CA PHE A 153 -11.94 -14.56 -19.17
C PHE A 153 -11.17 -13.43 -19.87
N ASP A 154 -11.90 -12.62 -20.62
CA ASP A 154 -11.33 -11.44 -21.31
C ASP A 154 -11.19 -10.28 -20.32
N ARG A 155 -9.94 -9.93 -19.98
CA ARG A 155 -9.67 -8.78 -19.12
C ARG A 155 -9.88 -7.46 -19.84
N ARG A 156 -10.46 -6.51 -19.13
CA ARG A 156 -10.53 -5.13 -19.65
C ARG A 156 -9.15 -4.47 -19.67
N LYS A 157 -9.01 -3.43 -20.50
CA LYS A 157 -7.84 -2.53 -20.42
C LYS A 157 -7.84 -1.84 -19.05
N PRO A 158 -6.71 -1.82 -18.32
CA PRO A 158 -6.65 -1.20 -17.01
C PRO A 158 -7.05 0.27 -17.04
N THR A 159 -7.89 0.70 -16.12
CA THR A 159 -8.33 2.10 -15.96
C THR A 159 -7.41 2.89 -15.05
N SER A 160 -6.61 2.21 -14.22
CA SER A 160 -5.65 2.82 -13.31
C SER A 160 -4.32 2.06 -13.32
N HIS A 161 -3.29 2.72 -12.78
CA HIS A 161 -1.99 2.08 -12.60
C HIS A 161 -2.07 0.90 -11.62
N PHE A 162 -2.81 1.04 -10.51
CA PHE A 162 -3.02 -0.05 -9.55
C PHE A 162 -3.67 -1.27 -10.23
N GLU A 163 -4.72 -1.08 -11.01
CA GLU A 163 -5.35 -2.15 -11.79
C GLU A 163 -4.35 -2.82 -12.74
N SER A 164 -3.52 -2.02 -13.43
CA SER A 164 -2.45 -2.54 -14.30
C SER A 164 -1.48 -3.44 -13.56
N ILE A 165 -1.05 -3.02 -12.37
CA ILE A 165 -0.16 -3.82 -11.51
C ILE A 165 -0.85 -5.13 -11.09
N CYS A 166 -2.10 -5.05 -10.65
CA CYS A 166 -2.86 -6.23 -10.23
C CYS A 166 -3.02 -7.25 -11.37
N GLN A 167 -3.33 -6.79 -12.58
CA GLN A 167 -3.44 -7.64 -13.76
C GLN A 167 -2.09 -8.26 -14.16
N GLN A 168 -1.02 -7.48 -14.18
CA GLN A 168 0.34 -7.97 -14.48
C GLN A 168 0.80 -9.01 -13.46
N TYR A 169 0.53 -8.77 -12.18
CA TYR A 169 0.84 -9.71 -11.11
C TYR A 169 0.07 -11.02 -11.30
N GLU A 170 -1.24 -10.95 -11.46
CA GLU A 170 -2.09 -12.13 -11.59
C GLU A 170 -1.74 -12.94 -12.84
N ASN A 171 -1.45 -12.30 -13.98
CA ASN A 171 -0.99 -13.00 -15.19
C ASN A 171 0.30 -13.79 -14.95
N LYS A 172 1.32 -13.17 -14.33
CA LYS A 172 2.58 -13.84 -14.02
C LYS A 172 2.42 -14.98 -13.03
N VAL A 173 1.54 -14.79 -12.04
CA VAL A 173 1.20 -15.84 -11.08
C VAL A 173 0.54 -17.01 -11.79
N MET A 174 -0.44 -16.76 -12.64
CA MET A 174 -1.13 -17.81 -13.39
C MET A 174 -0.18 -18.61 -14.29
N GLU A 175 0.71 -17.93 -15.04
CA GLU A 175 1.74 -18.58 -15.85
C GLU A 175 2.63 -19.54 -15.04
N ALA A 176 2.89 -19.21 -13.78
CA ALA A 176 3.69 -20.04 -12.88
C ALA A 176 2.88 -21.24 -12.33
N LEU A 177 1.63 -21.00 -11.94
CA LEU A 177 0.75 -21.99 -11.32
C LEU A 177 0.29 -23.05 -12.33
N GLU A 178 0.06 -22.69 -13.58
CA GLU A 178 -0.31 -23.64 -14.66
C GLU A 178 0.79 -24.70 -14.90
N LYS A 179 2.04 -24.37 -14.61
CA LYS A 179 3.20 -25.26 -14.73
C LYS A 179 3.48 -26.05 -13.46
N SER A 180 2.67 -25.85 -12.40
CA SER A 180 2.87 -26.48 -11.10
C SER A 180 2.03 -27.73 -10.93
N GLU A 181 2.61 -28.75 -10.33
CA GLU A 181 1.90 -29.97 -9.91
C GLU A 181 1.19 -29.78 -8.54
N ALA A 182 1.57 -28.74 -7.78
CA ALA A 182 0.98 -28.46 -6.47
C ALA A 182 -0.50 -28.04 -6.58
N PRO A 183 -1.35 -28.43 -5.64
CA PRO A 183 -2.70 -27.90 -5.55
C PRO A 183 -2.64 -26.41 -5.22
N TRP A 184 -3.29 -25.58 -6.02
CA TRP A 184 -3.26 -24.14 -5.81
C TRP A 184 -4.63 -23.49 -5.88
N TYR A 185 -4.74 -22.33 -5.22
CA TYR A 185 -5.96 -21.58 -5.04
C TYR A 185 -5.67 -20.09 -5.21
N LEU A 186 -6.52 -19.39 -5.95
CA LEU A 186 -6.43 -17.95 -6.21
C LEU A 186 -7.48 -17.22 -5.37
N ILE A 187 -7.04 -16.30 -4.53
CA ILE A 187 -7.90 -15.51 -3.66
C ILE A 187 -7.74 -14.03 -4.04
N ARG A 188 -8.82 -13.42 -4.52
CA ARG A 188 -8.86 -12.00 -4.84
C ARG A 188 -9.47 -11.22 -3.68
N LEU A 189 -8.71 -10.30 -3.13
CA LEU A 189 -9.12 -9.46 -2.02
C LEU A 189 -9.66 -8.11 -2.50
N PRO A 190 -10.59 -7.49 -1.75
CA PRO A 190 -10.95 -6.09 -1.90
C PRO A 190 -9.90 -5.20 -1.24
N LEU A 191 -10.15 -3.90 -1.13
CA LEU A 191 -9.41 -3.05 -0.20
C LEU A 191 -9.68 -3.51 1.24
N ILE A 192 -8.62 -3.59 2.05
CA ILE A 192 -8.75 -3.99 3.45
C ILE A 192 -8.99 -2.76 4.31
N ALA A 193 -10.07 -2.80 5.05
CA ALA A 193 -10.49 -1.77 5.99
C ALA A 193 -10.12 -2.19 7.44
N PRO A 194 -10.22 -1.28 8.42
CA PRO A 194 -10.02 -1.59 9.82
C PRO A 194 -10.85 -2.77 10.33
N ASP A 195 -10.39 -3.41 11.38
CA ASP A 195 -11.13 -4.44 12.10
C ASP A 195 -12.53 -3.93 12.52
N SER A 196 -13.58 -4.72 12.30
CA SER A 196 -14.94 -4.28 12.50
C SER A 196 -15.33 -4.09 13.97
N GLN A 197 -14.60 -4.70 14.90
CA GLN A 197 -14.89 -4.65 16.32
C GLN A 197 -13.94 -3.75 17.09
N SER A 198 -12.63 -3.89 16.83
CA SER A 198 -11.59 -3.14 17.54
C SER A 198 -11.17 -1.85 16.82
N ALA A 199 -11.60 -1.67 15.57
CA ALA A 199 -11.13 -0.64 14.67
C ALA A 199 -9.58 -0.62 14.49
N ASP A 200 -8.91 -1.73 14.82
CA ASP A 200 -7.47 -1.85 14.65
C ASP A 200 -7.09 -1.92 13.17
N PHE A 201 -5.96 -1.31 12.82
CA PHE A 201 -5.41 -1.32 11.46
C PHE A 201 -3.89 -1.28 11.52
N VAL A 202 -3.23 -1.77 10.47
CA VAL A 202 -1.77 -1.84 10.40
C VAL A 202 -1.16 -0.50 9.91
N ASN A 203 -1.84 0.17 9.01
CA ASN A 203 -1.40 1.45 8.43
C ASN A 203 -2.60 2.25 7.91
N TYR A 204 -2.36 3.54 7.58
CA TYR A 204 -3.37 4.40 6.96
C TYR A 204 -3.35 4.21 5.44
N SER A 205 -3.89 3.10 4.96
CA SER A 205 -3.94 2.73 3.55
C SER A 205 -5.35 2.36 3.09
N GLY A 206 -5.57 2.28 1.79
CA GLY A 206 -6.88 1.95 1.22
C GLY A 206 -7.96 2.94 1.63
N PRO A 207 -9.12 2.46 2.15
CA PRO A 207 -10.21 3.35 2.59
C PRO A 207 -9.82 4.32 3.71
N LEU A 208 -8.83 3.97 4.54
CA LEU A 208 -8.33 4.84 5.62
C LEU A 208 -7.64 6.10 5.09
N THR A 209 -7.11 6.07 3.88
CA THR A 209 -6.57 7.26 3.22
C THR A 209 -7.62 8.36 3.12
N LEU A 210 -8.86 8.01 2.71
CA LEU A 210 -9.95 8.96 2.66
C LEU A 210 -10.29 9.51 4.05
N ILE A 211 -10.39 8.63 5.05
CA ILE A 211 -10.68 9.04 6.44
C ILE A 211 -9.60 10.01 6.94
N ARG A 212 -8.33 9.73 6.67
CA ARG A 212 -7.21 10.62 7.02
C ARG A 212 -7.31 11.99 6.34
N GLU A 213 -7.55 12.02 5.05
CA GLU A 213 -7.68 13.30 4.30
C GLU A 213 -8.85 14.13 4.82
N LEU A 214 -9.98 13.51 5.14
CA LEU A 214 -11.13 14.19 5.75
C LEU A 214 -10.80 14.77 7.12
N ALA A 215 -10.10 14.03 7.97
CA ALA A 215 -9.69 14.50 9.28
C ALA A 215 -8.70 15.69 9.19
N LEU A 216 -7.76 15.63 8.26
CA LEU A 216 -6.82 16.73 8.01
C LEU A 216 -7.55 17.99 7.51
N LEU A 217 -8.51 17.83 6.61
CA LEU A 217 -9.35 18.92 6.12
C LEU A 217 -10.19 19.55 7.26
N HIS A 218 -10.79 18.71 8.10
CA HIS A 218 -11.56 19.15 9.24
C HIS A 218 -10.71 20.00 10.20
N ARG A 219 -9.53 19.54 10.58
CA ARG A 219 -8.59 20.27 11.45
C ARG A 219 -8.13 21.60 10.85
N GLN A 220 -7.90 21.66 9.52
CA GLN A 220 -7.56 22.92 8.83
C GLN A 220 -8.72 23.93 8.90
N ASN A 221 -9.95 23.46 8.78
CA ASN A 221 -11.13 24.32 8.87
C ASN A 221 -11.39 24.80 10.30
N GLU A 222 -11.19 23.97 11.32
CA GLU A 222 -11.28 24.40 12.73
C GLU A 222 -10.24 25.47 13.08
N SER A 223 -9.00 25.33 12.60
CA SER A 223 -7.95 26.31 12.86
C SER A 223 -8.20 27.69 12.18
N LYS A 224 -8.97 27.71 11.08
CA LYS A 224 -9.36 28.96 10.40
C LYS A 224 -10.60 29.60 11.01
N ASN A 225 -11.47 28.82 11.67
CA ASN A 225 -12.79 29.27 12.13
C ASN A 225 -12.87 29.56 13.63
N ASN A 226 -11.75 29.71 14.34
CA ASN A 226 -11.75 30.07 15.77
C ASN A 226 -12.48 31.39 16.11
N ASN A 227 -13.05 32.10 15.14
CA ASN A 227 -13.73 33.37 15.31
C ASN A 227 -15.21 33.40 14.89
N ASN A 228 -15.79 32.33 14.34
CA ASN A 228 -17.20 32.38 13.93
C ASN A 228 -17.86 31.01 14.07
N ASN A 229 -19.04 30.95 14.70
CA ASN A 229 -20.01 29.86 14.75
C ASN A 229 -20.53 29.49 13.35
N GLN A 230 -19.66 29.12 12.40
CA GLN A 230 -20.11 28.70 11.07
C GLN A 230 -20.44 27.21 11.07
N GLN A 231 -21.63 26.87 10.60
CA GLN A 231 -22.05 25.52 10.28
C GLN A 231 -21.02 24.79 9.44
N LYS A 232 -20.75 23.55 9.79
CA LYS A 232 -19.90 22.67 9.00
C LYS A 232 -20.48 22.58 7.58
N GLY A 233 -19.68 22.85 6.60
CA GLY A 233 -20.10 22.82 5.19
C GLY A 233 -20.33 21.41 4.68
N ASP A 234 -20.76 21.30 3.42
CA ASP A 234 -20.92 20.03 2.74
C ASP A 234 -19.55 19.50 2.28
N LEU A 235 -19.40 18.18 2.34
CA LEU A 235 -18.22 17.49 1.83
C LEU A 235 -18.36 17.29 0.31
N LYS A 236 -17.51 17.92 -0.47
CA LYS A 236 -17.49 17.75 -1.93
C LYS A 236 -16.52 16.64 -2.32
N VAL A 237 -17.02 15.59 -2.95
CA VAL A 237 -16.22 14.43 -3.41
C VAL A 237 -16.56 14.13 -4.87
N SER A 238 -15.56 13.74 -5.65
CA SER A 238 -15.79 13.19 -6.99
C SER A 238 -16.02 11.68 -6.86
N TYR A 239 -17.28 11.25 -6.96
CA TYR A 239 -17.66 9.84 -6.83
C TYR A 239 -18.99 9.57 -7.56
N ASN A 240 -19.26 8.31 -7.89
CA ASN A 240 -20.60 7.90 -8.33
C ASN A 240 -21.38 7.34 -7.14
N PRO A 241 -22.55 7.92 -6.77
CA PRO A 241 -23.31 7.53 -5.58
C PRO A 241 -23.88 6.12 -5.64
N ASP A 242 -24.14 5.61 -6.86
CA ASP A 242 -24.77 4.31 -7.09
C ASP A 242 -23.78 3.18 -7.32
N TYR A 243 -22.46 3.49 -7.31
CA TYR A 243 -21.41 2.50 -7.43
C TYR A 243 -20.92 2.06 -6.03
N THR A 244 -20.15 1.01 -6.02
CA THR A 244 -19.58 0.42 -4.80
C THR A 244 -18.07 0.48 -4.83
N LEU A 245 -17.46 1.12 -3.82
CA LEU A 245 -16.06 0.88 -3.51
C LEU A 245 -15.96 -0.41 -2.72
N TRP A 246 -15.34 -1.42 -3.31
CA TRP A 246 -15.19 -2.72 -2.66
C TRP A 246 -14.09 -2.66 -1.59
N PHE A 247 -14.51 -2.64 -0.33
CA PHE A 247 -13.62 -2.80 0.81
C PHE A 247 -14.27 -3.72 1.87
N SER A 248 -13.45 -4.35 2.70
CA SER A 248 -13.95 -5.25 3.75
C SER A 248 -13.10 -5.13 5.01
N PRO A 249 -13.70 -5.20 6.20
CA PRO A 249 -12.97 -5.25 7.46
C PRO A 249 -11.99 -6.40 7.52
N SER A 250 -10.81 -6.15 8.09
CA SER A 250 -9.71 -7.10 8.14
C SER A 250 -10.05 -8.39 8.87
N ASP A 251 -10.77 -8.31 9.99
CA ASP A 251 -11.23 -9.46 10.77
C ASP A 251 -12.16 -10.36 9.97
N GLN A 252 -13.08 -9.80 9.21
CA GLN A 252 -14.00 -10.55 8.36
C GLN A 252 -13.25 -11.30 7.26
N VAL A 253 -12.36 -10.60 6.54
CA VAL A 253 -11.56 -11.20 5.47
C VAL A 253 -10.68 -12.32 6.02
N VAL A 254 -9.97 -12.06 7.12
CA VAL A 254 -9.05 -13.03 7.73
C VAL A 254 -9.79 -14.23 8.29
N ASN A 255 -10.89 -14.02 9.02
CA ASN A 255 -11.69 -15.12 9.57
C ASN A 255 -12.26 -16.02 8.47
N THR A 256 -12.79 -15.41 7.41
CA THR A 256 -13.30 -16.17 6.24
C THR A 256 -12.18 -16.95 5.56
N PHE A 257 -11.01 -16.32 5.37
CA PHE A 257 -9.85 -16.99 4.78
C PHE A 257 -9.36 -18.15 5.64
N CYS A 258 -9.32 -18.00 6.98
CA CYS A 258 -8.95 -19.11 7.86
C CYS A 258 -9.92 -20.29 7.75
N ARG A 259 -11.23 -20.04 7.58
CA ARG A 259 -12.21 -21.10 7.35
C ARG A 259 -12.03 -21.74 5.97
N TYR A 260 -11.73 -20.93 4.96
CA TYR A 260 -11.41 -21.41 3.63
C TYR A 260 -10.14 -22.29 3.61
N LEU A 261 -9.12 -21.98 4.40
CA LEU A 261 -7.94 -22.85 4.56
C LEU A 261 -8.29 -24.24 5.12
N GLU A 262 -9.32 -24.33 5.96
CA GLU A 262 -9.77 -25.54 6.62
C GLU A 262 -10.82 -26.31 5.79
N ASP A 263 -11.38 -25.72 4.74
CA ASP A 263 -12.43 -26.30 3.92
C ASP A 263 -11.86 -27.28 2.90
N GLU A 264 -12.24 -28.55 3.00
CA GLU A 264 -11.82 -29.58 2.04
C GLU A 264 -12.47 -29.41 0.66
N SER A 265 -13.67 -28.81 0.62
CA SER A 265 -14.46 -28.54 -0.61
C SER A 265 -14.21 -27.15 -1.19
N ARG A 266 -13.10 -26.53 -0.83
CA ARG A 266 -12.79 -25.14 -1.21
C ARG A 266 -12.74 -24.96 -2.72
N PRO A 267 -13.39 -23.92 -3.27
CA PRO A 267 -13.31 -23.58 -4.68
C PRO A 267 -11.92 -23.09 -5.05
N ARG A 268 -11.52 -23.30 -6.30
CA ARG A 268 -10.18 -22.95 -6.80
C ARG A 268 -9.95 -21.45 -6.90
N VAL A 269 -11.01 -20.67 -7.16
CA VAL A 269 -11.00 -19.20 -7.20
C VAL A 269 -11.99 -18.68 -6.17
N LEU A 270 -11.58 -17.71 -5.38
CA LEU A 270 -12.43 -17.08 -4.38
C LEU A 270 -12.27 -15.56 -4.45
N ASN A 271 -13.34 -14.85 -4.74
CA ASN A 271 -13.42 -13.40 -4.54
C ASN A 271 -13.83 -13.15 -3.08
N LEU A 272 -12.84 -12.91 -2.24
CA LEU A 272 -13.02 -12.78 -0.79
C LEU A 272 -13.36 -11.33 -0.41
N VAL A 273 -14.55 -10.90 -0.77
CA VAL A 273 -15.09 -9.55 -0.49
C VAL A 273 -16.16 -9.58 0.60
N SER A 274 -16.69 -8.44 0.96
CA SER A 274 -17.92 -8.40 1.77
C SER A 274 -19.06 -9.03 0.96
N THR A 275 -19.90 -9.81 1.62
CA THR A 275 -21.05 -10.49 0.99
C THR A 275 -22.16 -9.52 0.59
N GLU A 276 -22.16 -8.31 1.14
CA GLU A 276 -23.03 -7.21 0.73
C GLU A 276 -22.19 -6.03 0.30
N SER A 277 -22.51 -5.49 -0.87
CA SER A 277 -21.94 -4.24 -1.35
C SER A 277 -22.66 -3.06 -0.67
N THR A 278 -21.86 -2.14 -0.12
CA THR A 278 -22.39 -0.87 0.39
C THR A 278 -22.18 0.20 -0.68
N LEU A 279 -23.27 0.88 -1.06
CA LEU A 279 -23.18 1.93 -2.07
C LEU A 279 -22.33 3.09 -1.59
N ASN A 280 -21.64 3.75 -2.50
CA ASN A 280 -20.76 4.88 -2.16
C ASN A 280 -21.53 5.99 -1.40
N ARG A 281 -22.78 6.30 -1.77
CA ARG A 281 -23.61 7.27 -1.06
C ARG A 281 -23.85 6.91 0.41
N GLU A 282 -23.98 5.63 0.73
CA GLU A 282 -24.29 5.16 2.09
C GLU A 282 -23.10 5.30 3.02
N TRP A 283 -21.97 4.69 2.65
CA TRP A 283 -20.80 4.71 3.52
C TRP A 283 -20.11 6.07 3.56
N LEU A 284 -20.10 6.85 2.44
CA LEU A 284 -19.57 8.22 2.45
C LEU A 284 -20.42 9.14 3.32
N SER A 285 -21.76 9.00 3.30
CA SER A 285 -22.63 9.79 4.17
C SER A 285 -22.40 9.46 5.64
N ALA A 286 -22.29 8.17 5.99
CA ALA A 286 -21.98 7.74 7.34
C ALA A 286 -20.62 8.30 7.82
N LEU A 287 -19.59 8.17 7.00
CA LEU A 287 -18.27 8.73 7.29
C LEU A 287 -18.30 10.25 7.44
N ALA A 288 -18.97 10.96 6.53
CA ALA A 288 -19.06 12.42 6.56
C ALA A 288 -19.75 12.93 7.84
N GLN A 289 -20.81 12.27 8.27
CA GLN A 289 -21.50 12.58 9.52
C GLN A 289 -20.58 12.43 10.73
N GLU A 290 -19.85 11.32 10.84
CA GLU A 290 -18.86 11.10 11.91
C GLU A 290 -17.74 12.14 11.89
N MET A 291 -17.32 12.56 10.70
CA MET A 291 -16.34 13.64 10.53
C MET A 291 -16.94 15.04 10.68
N GLY A 292 -18.26 15.13 10.96
CA GLY A 292 -19.01 16.34 11.26
C GLY A 292 -19.31 17.23 10.06
N PHE A 293 -19.38 16.68 8.86
CA PHE A 293 -19.95 17.36 7.69
C PHE A 293 -21.48 17.21 7.66
N ASN A 294 -22.17 18.16 7.03
CA ASN A 294 -23.64 18.11 6.93
C ASN A 294 -24.09 17.02 5.96
N THR A 295 -23.48 16.97 4.78
CA THR A 295 -23.81 16.02 3.72
C THR A 295 -22.63 15.83 2.78
N VAL A 296 -22.71 14.81 1.94
CA VAL A 296 -21.75 14.56 0.84
C VAL A 296 -22.39 15.01 -0.46
N VAL A 297 -21.71 15.87 -1.19
CA VAL A 297 -22.14 16.39 -2.48
C VAL A 297 -21.20 15.89 -3.56
N GLU A 298 -21.76 15.30 -4.60
CA GLU A 298 -21.01 14.97 -5.81
C GLU A 298 -20.53 16.26 -6.49
N SER A 299 -19.23 16.37 -6.71
CA SER A 299 -18.65 17.53 -7.37
C SER A 299 -17.36 17.14 -8.09
N GLU A 300 -17.18 17.61 -9.32
CA GLU A 300 -15.89 17.56 -10.00
C GLU A 300 -15.04 18.83 -9.70
N LYS A 301 -15.72 19.96 -9.46
CA LYS A 301 -15.08 21.22 -9.10
C LYS A 301 -15.02 21.35 -7.57
N ASP A 302 -13.88 21.76 -7.06
CA ASP A 302 -13.63 21.93 -5.62
C ASP A 302 -13.82 20.64 -4.78
N ALA A 303 -13.73 19.47 -5.43
CA ALA A 303 -13.75 18.19 -4.74
C ALA A 303 -12.51 18.04 -3.86
N LEU A 304 -12.66 17.24 -2.79
CA LEU A 304 -11.52 16.80 -1.99
C LEU A 304 -10.46 16.19 -2.91
N ASN A 305 -9.22 16.65 -2.76
CA ASN A 305 -8.10 16.13 -3.55
C ASN A 305 -7.71 14.74 -3.04
N LEU A 306 -8.39 13.72 -3.55
CA LEU A 306 -8.10 12.33 -3.26
C LEU A 306 -7.02 11.80 -4.20
N PRO A 307 -6.23 10.78 -3.75
CA PRO A 307 -5.37 10.02 -4.64
C PRO A 307 -6.14 9.58 -5.89
N GLY A 308 -5.51 9.73 -7.06
CA GLY A 308 -6.17 9.48 -8.33
C GLY A 308 -6.73 8.08 -8.49
N VAL A 309 -6.03 7.09 -7.90
CA VAL A 309 -6.51 5.70 -7.86
C VAL A 309 -7.81 5.57 -7.08
N LEU A 310 -7.89 6.17 -5.88
CA LEU A 310 -9.10 6.14 -5.05
C LEU A 310 -10.26 6.85 -5.76
N ARG A 311 -10.02 8.01 -6.37
CA ARG A 311 -11.02 8.74 -7.15
C ARG A 311 -11.53 7.90 -8.33
N LYS A 312 -10.67 7.18 -9.04
CA LYS A 312 -11.07 6.27 -10.11
C LYS A 312 -11.91 5.11 -9.57
N MET A 313 -11.51 4.50 -8.46
CA MET A 313 -12.25 3.42 -7.82
C MET A 313 -13.65 3.84 -7.35
N LEU A 314 -13.80 5.07 -6.85
CA LEU A 314 -15.10 5.63 -6.46
C LEU A 314 -16.07 5.86 -7.66
N ASN A 315 -15.51 5.91 -8.86
CA ASN A 315 -16.24 6.10 -10.11
C ASN A 315 -16.24 4.85 -11.01
N ASP A 316 -15.77 3.70 -10.52
CA ASP A 316 -15.69 2.46 -11.28
C ASP A 316 -16.82 1.51 -10.86
N ASN A 317 -17.60 1.05 -11.85
CA ASN A 317 -18.72 0.13 -11.62
C ASN A 317 -18.22 -1.33 -11.66
N LEU A 318 -17.62 -1.79 -10.57
CA LEU A 318 -17.22 -3.17 -10.43
C LEU A 318 -18.34 -4.05 -9.88
N GLN A 319 -18.61 -5.16 -10.55
CA GLN A 319 -19.56 -6.19 -10.12
C GLN A 319 -18.79 -7.46 -9.75
N VAL A 320 -18.62 -7.73 -8.48
CA VAL A 320 -17.87 -8.91 -8.02
C VAL A 320 -18.80 -10.10 -7.87
N LYS A 321 -18.50 -11.20 -8.57
CA LYS A 321 -19.21 -12.47 -8.36
C LYS A 321 -18.74 -13.11 -7.05
N THR A 322 -19.69 -13.57 -6.24
CA THR A 322 -19.46 -14.03 -4.87
C THR A 322 -20.14 -15.36 -4.56
N ARG A 323 -20.46 -16.15 -5.57
CA ARG A 323 -21.12 -17.46 -5.37
C ARG A 323 -20.27 -18.37 -4.48
N ASN A 324 -18.98 -18.52 -4.80
CA ASN A 324 -18.05 -19.33 -4.04
C ASN A 324 -17.90 -18.85 -2.59
N LEU A 325 -17.89 -17.53 -2.39
CA LEU A 325 -17.86 -16.93 -1.06
C LEU A 325 -19.12 -17.28 -0.25
N PHE A 326 -20.31 -17.20 -0.87
CA PHE A 326 -21.56 -17.56 -0.20
C PHE A 326 -21.59 -19.04 0.20
N GLU A 327 -21.07 -19.93 -0.64
CA GLU A 327 -20.98 -21.35 -0.33
C GLU A 327 -20.05 -21.60 0.87
N VAL A 328 -18.88 -20.97 0.92
CA VAL A 328 -17.95 -21.04 2.05
C VAL A 328 -18.57 -20.43 3.31
N ALA A 329 -19.08 -19.19 3.20
CA ALA A 329 -19.67 -18.50 4.35
C ALA A 329 -20.87 -19.25 4.94
N GLY A 330 -21.72 -19.82 4.08
CA GLY A 330 -22.86 -20.62 4.51
C GLY A 330 -22.48 -21.89 5.27
N ARG A 331 -21.43 -22.61 4.81
CA ARG A 331 -20.94 -23.82 5.50
C ARG A 331 -20.42 -23.53 6.92
N TYR A 332 -19.84 -22.34 7.14
CA TYR A 332 -19.20 -22.02 8.40
C TYR A 332 -19.97 -21.00 9.25
N GLY A 333 -21.16 -20.57 8.82
CA GLY A 333 -21.97 -19.61 9.56
C GLY A 333 -21.27 -18.27 9.77
N ILE A 334 -20.50 -17.81 8.78
CA ILE A 334 -19.73 -16.59 8.90
C ILE A 334 -20.69 -15.38 8.89
N GLN A 335 -20.72 -14.67 10.01
CA GLN A 335 -21.51 -13.45 10.13
C GLN A 335 -20.83 -12.29 9.40
N ARG A 336 -21.65 -11.39 8.89
CA ARG A 336 -21.20 -10.20 8.17
C ARG A 336 -20.89 -9.07 9.13
N ALA A 337 -19.82 -8.35 8.87
CA ALA A 337 -19.56 -7.09 9.54
C ALA A 337 -20.52 -6.01 8.99
N ARG A 338 -21.10 -5.22 9.87
CA ARG A 338 -21.86 -4.04 9.47
C ARG A 338 -20.91 -2.86 9.27
N ILE A 339 -21.04 -2.20 8.13
CA ILE A 339 -20.34 -0.96 7.80
C ILE A 339 -21.35 0.17 7.90
N ASP A 340 -21.58 0.63 9.11
CA ASP A 340 -22.54 1.67 9.45
C ASP A 340 -21.88 2.83 10.23
N ASN A 341 -22.67 3.78 10.71
CA ASN A 341 -22.16 4.91 11.47
C ASN A 341 -21.35 4.48 12.69
N SER A 342 -21.78 3.41 13.39
CA SER A 342 -21.04 2.90 14.56
C SER A 342 -19.64 2.39 14.18
N TYR A 343 -19.52 1.72 13.04
CA TYR A 343 -18.23 1.30 12.51
C TYR A 343 -17.30 2.51 12.25
N PHE A 344 -17.80 3.53 11.54
CA PHE A 344 -16.99 4.72 11.24
C PHE A 344 -16.68 5.55 12.48
N HIS A 345 -17.58 5.58 13.46
CA HIS A 345 -17.32 6.20 14.76
C HIS A 345 -16.11 5.56 15.45
N ASN A 346 -16.12 4.24 15.59
CA ASN A 346 -15.02 3.51 16.22
C ASN A 346 -13.69 3.70 15.46
N VAL A 347 -13.74 3.70 14.12
CA VAL A 347 -12.55 3.93 13.29
C VAL A 347 -12.03 5.36 13.46
N ALA A 348 -12.91 6.36 13.52
CA ALA A 348 -12.53 7.75 13.72
C ALA A 348 -11.93 7.96 15.12
N GLU A 349 -12.55 7.42 16.17
CA GLU A 349 -12.02 7.47 17.54
C GLU A 349 -10.63 6.83 17.64
N LYS A 350 -10.47 5.63 17.07
CA LYS A 350 -9.17 4.94 17.04
C LYS A 350 -8.12 5.72 16.27
N ALA A 351 -8.49 6.28 15.12
CA ALA A 351 -7.60 7.11 14.33
C ALA A 351 -7.18 8.38 15.09
N GLU A 352 -8.08 8.99 15.84
CA GLU A 352 -7.78 10.15 16.69
C GLU A 352 -6.77 9.79 17.80
N LEU A 353 -6.98 8.67 18.50
CA LEU A 353 -6.04 8.16 19.50
C LEU A 353 -4.64 7.92 18.93
N THR A 354 -4.54 7.52 17.67
CA THR A 354 -3.25 7.30 16.97
C THR A 354 -2.74 8.55 16.24
N GLY A 355 -3.44 9.69 16.38
CA GLY A 355 -3.06 10.96 15.76
C GLY A 355 -3.17 10.96 14.23
N TRP A 356 -4.07 10.13 13.67
CA TRP A 356 -4.32 10.01 12.23
C TRP A 356 -3.07 9.60 11.43
N GLY A 357 -2.19 8.82 12.04
CA GLY A 357 -0.90 8.44 11.46
C GLY A 357 0.13 9.57 11.38
N VAL A 358 -0.25 10.77 11.81
CA VAL A 358 0.70 11.88 11.93
C VAL A 358 1.46 11.75 13.26
N PRO A 359 2.80 11.81 13.26
CA PRO A 359 3.57 11.70 14.49
C PRO A 359 3.07 12.70 15.54
N GLN A 360 2.75 12.23 16.74
CA GLN A 360 2.26 13.09 17.83
C GLN A 360 3.39 13.87 18.53
N ASP A 361 4.63 13.41 18.37
CA ASP A 361 5.82 14.08 18.83
C ASP A 361 5.96 15.44 18.15
N LYS A 362 5.97 16.52 18.95
CA LYS A 362 6.08 17.90 18.45
C LYS A 362 7.34 18.11 17.60
N GLU A 363 8.45 17.45 17.92
CA GLU A 363 9.69 17.54 17.15
C GLU A 363 9.55 16.80 15.80
N LYS A 364 8.93 15.62 15.80
CA LYS A 364 8.67 14.88 14.53
C LYS A 364 7.69 15.63 13.63
N ARG A 365 6.65 16.28 14.21
CA ARG A 365 5.73 17.14 13.44
C ARG A 365 6.42 18.36 12.83
N LYS A 366 7.31 18.99 13.59
CA LYS A 366 8.12 20.10 13.08
C LYS A 366 9.04 19.65 11.96
N LEU A 367 9.72 18.51 12.15
CA LEU A 367 10.59 17.91 11.14
C LEU A 367 9.82 17.55 9.86
N PHE A 368 8.64 16.96 10.00
CA PHE A 368 7.78 16.62 8.86
C PHE A 368 7.34 17.86 8.06
N LYS A 369 6.80 18.88 8.74
CA LYS A 369 6.41 20.13 8.10
C LYS A 369 7.58 20.85 7.45
N PHE A 370 8.74 20.84 8.08
CA PHE A 370 9.97 21.39 7.52
C PHE A 370 10.38 20.62 6.26
N THR A 371 10.33 19.30 6.30
CA THR A 371 10.68 18.44 5.15
C THR A 371 9.77 18.71 3.96
N GLU A 372 8.46 18.81 4.17
CA GLU A 372 7.51 19.11 3.11
C GLU A 372 7.80 20.49 2.49
N ARG A 373 8.03 21.51 3.30
CA ARG A 373 8.39 22.86 2.83
C ARG A 373 9.71 22.89 2.08
N LEU A 374 10.74 22.24 2.64
CA LEU A 374 12.05 22.19 2.01
C LEU A 374 11.96 21.50 0.65
N ALA A 375 11.23 20.41 0.57
CA ALA A 375 11.03 19.70 -0.68
C ALA A 375 10.22 20.52 -1.68
N ALA A 376 9.12 21.15 -1.25
CA ALA A 376 8.31 22.02 -2.11
C ALA A 376 9.15 23.18 -2.66
N TYR A 377 9.83 23.94 -1.80
CA TYR A 377 10.71 25.01 -2.23
C TYR A 377 11.77 24.53 -3.22
N TYR A 378 12.44 23.41 -2.89
CA TYR A 378 13.52 22.89 -3.72
C TYR A 378 13.04 22.42 -5.09
N PHE A 379 11.96 21.68 -5.15
CA PHE A 379 11.45 21.12 -6.39
C PHE A 379 10.60 22.11 -7.19
N GLU A 380 9.74 22.90 -6.55
CA GLU A 380 8.77 23.74 -7.23
C GLU A 380 9.32 25.13 -7.58
N GLU A 381 10.31 25.62 -6.82
CA GLU A 381 10.88 26.97 -7.01
C GLU A 381 12.34 26.92 -7.43
N PHE A 382 13.20 26.25 -6.64
CA PHE A 382 14.65 26.29 -6.84
C PHE A 382 15.11 25.61 -8.12
N ILE A 383 14.68 24.36 -8.36
CA ILE A 383 15.05 23.62 -9.60
C ILE A 383 14.60 24.37 -10.87
N PRO A 384 13.34 24.82 -11.02
CA PRO A 384 12.92 25.53 -12.23
C PRO A 384 13.72 26.82 -12.50
N GLN A 385 14.23 27.48 -11.47
CA GLN A 385 14.99 28.73 -11.60
C GLN A 385 16.46 28.52 -12.00
N HIS A 386 17.07 27.39 -11.55
CA HIS A 386 18.52 27.20 -11.66
C HIS A 386 18.91 26.03 -12.60
N PHE A 387 17.98 25.17 -12.99
CA PHE A 387 18.28 24.03 -13.84
C PHE A 387 18.39 24.47 -15.30
N ASP A 388 19.62 24.68 -15.77
CA ASP A 388 19.90 25.21 -17.09
C ASP A 388 19.49 24.28 -18.24
N GLU A 389 19.36 24.84 -19.47
CA GLU A 389 18.92 24.10 -20.65
C GLU A 389 19.86 22.94 -21.02
N GLY A 390 21.16 23.11 -20.78
CA GLY A 390 22.18 22.08 -21.10
C GLY A 390 22.07 20.88 -20.19
N LEU A 391 21.92 21.11 -18.87
CA LEU A 391 21.69 20.07 -17.87
C LEU A 391 20.32 19.40 -18.11
N LEU A 392 19.30 20.19 -18.40
CA LEU A 392 17.97 19.68 -18.67
C LEU A 392 17.94 18.76 -19.90
N LYS A 393 18.57 19.13 -21.01
CA LYS A 393 18.65 18.28 -22.21
C LYS A 393 19.38 16.97 -21.92
N ARG A 394 20.42 16.98 -21.08
CA ARG A 394 21.13 15.75 -20.68
C ARG A 394 20.30 14.87 -19.79
N ALA A 395 19.59 15.44 -18.80
CA ALA A 395 18.75 14.70 -17.87
C ALA A 395 17.50 14.14 -18.52
N THR A 396 16.86 14.91 -19.41
CA THR A 396 15.58 14.55 -20.04
C THR A 396 15.71 14.12 -21.50
N SER A 397 16.89 13.67 -21.91
CA SER A 397 17.11 13.15 -23.27
C SER A 397 16.06 12.10 -23.64
N ASN A 398 15.60 12.14 -24.88
CA ASN A 398 14.53 11.25 -25.40
C ASN A 398 13.18 11.37 -24.68
N GLY A 399 12.83 12.55 -24.16
CA GLY A 399 11.56 12.76 -23.47
C GLY A 399 11.46 12.06 -22.12
N THR A 400 12.61 11.76 -21.49
CA THR A 400 12.65 11.12 -20.18
C THR A 400 11.99 12.02 -19.12
N THR A 401 11.07 11.47 -18.37
CA THR A 401 10.51 12.08 -17.17
C THR A 401 11.22 11.53 -15.95
N ILE A 402 11.54 12.40 -14.99
CA ILE A 402 12.31 12.05 -13.79
C ILE A 402 11.45 12.35 -12.57
N GLY A 403 11.19 11.31 -11.79
CA GLY A 403 10.44 11.41 -10.54
C GLY A 403 11.36 11.41 -9.32
N PHE A 404 10.92 12.11 -8.29
CA PHE A 404 11.50 12.09 -6.94
C PHE A 404 10.40 11.84 -5.93
N ILE A 405 10.57 10.88 -5.05
CA ILE A 405 9.62 10.54 -3.99
C ILE A 405 10.33 10.60 -2.65
N ILE A 406 9.80 11.40 -1.73
CA ILE A 406 10.32 11.51 -0.37
C ILE A 406 9.55 10.53 0.52
N LYS A 407 10.17 9.40 0.87
CA LYS A 407 9.53 8.24 1.52
C LYS A 407 8.96 8.54 2.91
N ASP A 408 9.65 9.36 3.67
CA ASP A 408 9.31 9.73 5.05
C ASP A 408 8.51 11.03 5.15
N ALA A 409 8.01 11.53 4.02
CA ALA A 409 7.12 12.68 3.90
C ALA A 409 5.83 12.28 3.14
N ASP A 410 5.14 11.25 3.63
CA ASP A 410 3.89 10.68 3.06
C ASP A 410 3.98 10.32 1.56
N GLY A 411 5.19 9.98 1.08
CA GLY A 411 5.39 9.66 -0.33
C GLY A 411 5.22 10.84 -1.27
N LEU A 412 5.38 12.08 -0.79
CA LEU A 412 5.35 13.27 -1.64
C LEU A 412 6.24 13.09 -2.86
N GLY A 413 5.67 13.29 -4.04
CA GLY A 413 6.31 13.09 -5.31
C GLY A 413 6.37 14.36 -6.18
N TRP A 414 7.50 14.55 -6.87
CA TRP A 414 7.68 15.58 -7.90
C TRP A 414 8.20 14.96 -9.18
N ILE A 415 7.69 15.42 -10.30
CA ILE A 415 8.14 15.00 -11.63
C ILE A 415 8.78 16.15 -12.37
N LEU A 416 10.02 15.97 -12.78
CA LEU A 416 10.78 16.90 -13.62
C LEU A 416 10.62 16.53 -15.09
N ARG A 417 10.24 17.50 -15.89
CA ARG A 417 10.06 17.42 -17.35
C ARG A 417 10.74 18.57 -18.08
N ALA A 418 11.09 18.36 -19.32
CA ALA A 418 11.44 19.45 -20.22
C ALA A 418 10.23 19.90 -21.02
N ARG A 419 9.82 21.15 -20.89
CA ARG A 419 8.80 21.78 -21.73
C ARG A 419 9.37 23.05 -22.37
N LYS A 420 9.42 23.10 -23.70
CA LYS A 420 9.95 24.25 -24.47
C LYS A 420 11.34 24.73 -24.02
N GLY A 421 12.22 23.80 -23.69
CA GLY A 421 13.60 24.07 -23.24
C GLY A 421 13.73 24.53 -21.78
N LYS A 422 12.65 24.55 -21.02
CA LYS A 422 12.66 24.89 -19.59
C LYS A 422 12.38 23.68 -18.72
N ALA A 423 12.95 23.65 -17.53
CA ALA A 423 12.59 22.70 -16.49
C ALA A 423 11.20 23.03 -15.94
N VAL A 424 10.31 22.08 -15.97
CA VAL A 424 9.00 22.15 -15.34
C VAL A 424 8.95 21.05 -14.31
N VAL A 425 8.66 21.42 -13.07
CA VAL A 425 8.48 20.47 -11.98
C VAL A 425 7.05 20.58 -11.50
N GLU A 426 6.36 19.44 -11.44
CA GLU A 426 4.97 19.33 -11.02
C GLU A 426 4.90 18.31 -9.90
N ARG A 427 4.02 18.53 -8.91
CA ARG A 427 3.66 17.47 -7.97
C ARG A 427 2.95 16.38 -8.74
N PHE A 428 3.23 15.14 -8.40
CA PHE A 428 2.52 13.99 -8.97
C PHE A 428 2.17 13.00 -7.87
N ASP A 429 1.08 12.31 -8.10
CA ASP A 429 0.76 11.11 -7.34
C ASP A 429 1.52 9.94 -7.97
N PRO A 430 2.39 9.24 -7.25
CA PRO A 430 3.12 8.08 -7.78
C PRO A 430 2.21 6.98 -8.33
N GLU A 431 0.93 7.04 -8.01
CA GLU A 431 -0.07 6.09 -8.46
C GLU A 431 -0.76 6.49 -9.75
N ASP A 432 -0.90 7.80 -10.01
CA ASP A 432 -1.53 8.33 -11.22
C ASP A 432 -0.57 8.37 -12.41
N GLU A 433 0.70 8.62 -12.14
CA GLU A 433 1.69 8.82 -13.18
C GLU A 433 3.02 8.16 -12.84
N ARG A 434 3.61 7.44 -13.79
CA ARG A 434 4.95 6.87 -13.67
C ARG A 434 5.97 7.64 -14.47
N PRO A 435 6.89 8.32 -13.79
CA PRO A 435 8.11 8.80 -14.42
C PRO A 435 8.89 7.62 -15.01
N ARG A 436 9.55 7.84 -16.14
CA ARG A 436 10.41 6.81 -16.75
C ARG A 436 11.55 6.37 -15.82
N ILE A 437 12.01 7.28 -14.98
CA ILE A 437 12.98 7.03 -13.91
C ILE A 437 12.44 7.69 -12.65
N CYS A 438 12.43 6.96 -11.53
CA CYS A 438 12.02 7.50 -10.25
C CYS A 438 13.09 7.23 -9.18
N PHE A 439 13.42 8.25 -8.41
CA PHE A 439 14.35 8.20 -7.29
C PHE A 439 13.55 8.29 -5.98
N HIS A 440 13.63 7.25 -5.15
CA HIS A 440 13.02 7.20 -3.84
C HIS A 440 14.09 7.46 -2.79
N LEU A 441 13.92 8.51 -1.99
CA LEU A 441 14.89 8.91 -0.98
C LEU A 441 14.18 9.36 0.30
N THR A 442 14.93 9.43 1.39
CA THR A 442 14.44 10.01 2.64
C THR A 442 14.69 11.51 2.69
N SER A 443 13.96 12.24 3.53
CA SER A 443 14.18 13.66 3.78
C SER A 443 15.62 13.94 4.24
N LYS A 444 16.21 13.06 5.03
CA LYS A 444 17.61 13.15 5.46
C LYS A 444 18.56 13.05 4.28
N THR A 445 18.37 12.06 3.42
CA THR A 445 19.21 11.86 2.21
C THR A 445 19.06 13.04 1.27
N MET A 446 17.84 13.53 1.04
CA MET A 446 17.57 14.74 0.25
C MET A 446 18.32 15.95 0.83
N SER A 447 18.18 16.22 2.12
CA SER A 447 18.83 17.36 2.77
C SER A 447 20.36 17.31 2.66
N GLN A 448 20.98 16.14 2.79
CA GLN A 448 22.42 15.98 2.61
C GLN A 448 22.87 16.20 1.15
N MET A 449 22.05 15.78 0.19
CA MET A 449 22.34 15.94 -1.23
C MET A 449 22.24 17.40 -1.65
N ILE A 450 21.17 18.11 -1.31
CA ILE A 450 20.99 19.54 -1.68
C ILE A 450 22.02 20.45 -1.04
N GLN A 451 22.62 20.03 0.10
CA GLN A 451 23.75 20.71 0.73
C GLN A 451 25.11 20.26 0.16
N SER A 452 25.13 19.44 -0.88
CA SER A 452 26.35 18.83 -1.44
C SER A 452 27.20 18.03 -0.44
N LYS A 453 26.63 17.64 0.72
CA LYS A 453 27.30 16.81 1.75
C LYS A 453 27.32 15.32 1.37
N LEU A 454 26.38 14.88 0.53
CA LEU A 454 26.27 13.50 0.04
C LEU A 454 26.12 13.50 -1.49
N PRO A 455 27.16 13.06 -2.25
CA PRO A 455 27.04 12.91 -3.69
C PRO A 455 25.99 11.88 -4.07
N MET A 456 25.21 12.15 -5.12
CA MET A 456 24.10 11.27 -5.53
C MET A 456 24.58 9.85 -5.91
N HIS A 457 25.71 9.73 -6.59
CA HIS A 457 26.29 8.41 -6.93
C HIS A 457 26.66 7.61 -5.67
N ARG A 458 27.16 8.28 -4.60
CA ARG A 458 27.47 7.65 -3.33
C ARG A 458 26.20 7.23 -2.59
N ALA A 459 25.16 8.07 -2.60
CA ALA A 459 23.87 7.72 -2.02
C ALA A 459 23.24 6.49 -2.70
N LEU A 460 23.39 6.37 -4.03
CA LEU A 460 22.99 5.19 -4.79
C LEU A 460 23.80 3.94 -4.40
N LEU A 461 25.13 4.05 -4.27
CA LEU A 461 25.99 2.95 -3.85
C LEU A 461 25.69 2.50 -2.42
N LEU A 462 25.44 3.44 -1.51
CA LEU A 462 25.06 3.19 -0.12
C LEU A 462 23.60 2.74 0.03
N ARG A 463 22.83 2.70 -1.06
CA ARG A 463 21.40 2.36 -1.07
C ARG A 463 20.52 3.28 -0.24
N GLU A 464 20.96 4.52 -0.05
CA GLU A 464 20.14 5.57 0.57
C GLU A 464 19.10 6.12 -0.42
N ILE A 465 19.31 5.87 -1.73
CA ILE A 465 18.36 6.13 -2.82
C ILE A 465 18.01 4.81 -3.49
N GLU A 466 16.72 4.55 -3.64
CA GLU A 466 16.21 3.48 -4.49
C GLU A 466 15.83 4.06 -5.85
N VAL A 467 16.03 3.27 -6.91
CA VAL A 467 15.76 3.69 -8.28
C VAL A 467 14.75 2.76 -8.93
N GLU A 468 13.71 3.33 -9.52
CA GLU A 468 12.80 2.65 -10.43
C GLU A 468 13.11 3.07 -11.86
N GLY A 469 13.13 2.11 -12.77
CA GLY A 469 13.42 2.33 -14.20
C GLY A 469 14.73 1.71 -14.69
N PRO A 470 15.15 1.99 -15.94
CA PRO A 470 16.37 1.42 -16.52
C PRO A 470 17.63 1.94 -15.81
N LEU A 471 18.35 1.06 -15.10
CA LEU A 471 19.47 1.41 -14.22
C LEU A 471 20.56 2.24 -14.92
N LEU A 472 20.99 1.85 -16.13
CA LEU A 472 22.03 2.59 -16.87
C LEU A 472 21.57 4.03 -17.21
N HIS A 473 20.29 4.21 -17.48
CA HIS A 473 19.73 5.51 -17.75
C HIS A 473 19.62 6.33 -16.46
N ALA A 474 19.19 5.71 -15.36
CA ALA A 474 19.12 6.34 -14.05
C ALA A 474 20.50 6.83 -13.57
N LEU A 475 21.58 6.07 -13.82
CA LEU A 475 22.94 6.49 -13.50
C LEU A 475 23.39 7.73 -14.30
N LYS A 476 23.00 7.81 -15.60
CA LYS A 476 23.28 9.02 -16.41
C LYS A 476 22.54 10.24 -15.88
N VAL A 477 21.27 10.06 -15.53
CA VAL A 477 20.45 11.11 -14.93
C VAL A 477 21.01 11.51 -13.57
N ALA A 478 21.40 10.56 -12.74
CA ALA A 478 22.02 10.81 -11.44
C ALA A 478 23.30 11.66 -11.54
N ASN A 479 24.17 11.38 -12.50
CA ASN A 479 25.36 12.18 -12.74
C ASN A 479 25.02 13.62 -13.14
N THR A 480 23.98 13.82 -13.94
CA THR A 480 23.54 15.16 -14.35
C THR A 480 22.96 15.94 -13.16
N ILE A 481 22.16 15.27 -12.34
CA ILE A 481 21.59 15.85 -11.11
C ILE A 481 22.72 16.16 -10.11
N GLU A 482 23.71 15.27 -9.99
CA GLU A 482 24.86 15.52 -9.12
C GLU A 482 25.67 16.74 -9.56
N GLN A 483 25.84 16.94 -10.86
CA GLN A 483 26.49 18.15 -11.39
C GLN A 483 25.68 19.39 -10.99
N PHE A 484 24.36 19.37 -11.18
CA PHE A 484 23.47 20.45 -10.75
C PHE A 484 23.59 20.77 -9.24
N LEU A 485 23.59 19.73 -8.40
CA LEU A 485 23.72 19.87 -6.95
C LEU A 485 25.05 20.49 -6.53
N LYS A 486 26.14 20.21 -7.26
CA LYS A 486 27.45 20.80 -7.00
C LYS A 486 27.55 22.26 -7.44
N GLU A 487 26.91 22.60 -8.55
CA GLU A 487 26.90 23.96 -9.10
C GLU A 487 25.95 24.89 -8.33
N HIS A 488 24.87 24.32 -7.76
CA HIS A 488 23.82 25.05 -7.05
C HIS A 488 23.52 24.42 -5.68
N PRO A 489 24.47 24.43 -4.71
CA PRO A 489 24.17 23.92 -3.37
C PRO A 489 23.23 24.89 -2.64
N LEU A 490 22.25 24.34 -1.92
CA LEU A 490 21.40 25.15 -1.05
C LEU A 490 22.18 25.49 0.22
N GLY A 491 22.34 26.78 0.50
CA GLY A 491 23.08 27.26 1.66
C GLY A 491 22.39 26.97 2.99
N GLU A 492 23.17 26.78 4.05
CA GLU A 492 22.61 26.56 5.40
C GLU A 492 21.71 27.72 5.86
N ALA A 493 22.02 28.94 5.49
CA ALA A 493 21.18 30.11 5.81
C ALA A 493 19.77 29.99 5.19
N GLN A 494 19.67 29.61 3.92
CA GLN A 494 18.39 29.42 3.23
C GLN A 494 17.58 28.28 3.86
N ILE A 495 18.25 27.22 4.29
CA ILE A 495 17.59 26.10 4.98
C ILE A 495 17.05 26.57 6.34
N LEU A 496 17.81 27.39 7.08
CA LEU A 496 17.38 27.96 8.36
C LEU A 496 16.19 28.91 8.18
N GLU A 497 16.19 29.77 7.17
CA GLU A 497 15.06 30.66 6.84
C GLU A 497 13.78 29.82 6.56
N LEU A 498 13.89 28.73 5.80
CA LEU A 498 12.77 27.83 5.56
C LEU A 498 12.30 27.12 6.84
N GLN A 499 13.19 26.94 7.82
CA GLN A 499 12.89 26.31 9.10
C GLN A 499 12.21 27.30 10.07
N GLU A 500 12.62 28.58 10.04
CA GLU A 500 12.17 29.64 10.97
C GLU A 500 10.91 30.39 10.48
N ALA A 501 10.59 30.32 9.19
CA ALA A 501 9.40 30.92 8.61
C ALA A 501 8.11 30.26 9.13
N HIS A 502 7.77 30.54 10.38
CA HIS A 502 6.56 30.11 11.07
C HIS A 502 5.65 31.30 11.34
#